data_2fbf94e4eaed15e3709abf0d78fb559c
#
_entry.id   2fbf94e4eaed15e3709abf0d78fb559c
#
_cell.length_a   1.000
_cell.length_b   1.000
_cell.length_c   1.000
_cell.angle_alpha   90.00
_cell.angle_beta   90.00
_cell.angle_gamma   90.00
#
_symmetry.space_group_name_H-M   'P 1'
#
loop_
_entity.id
_entity.type
_entity.pdbx_description
1 polymer ?
#
loop_
_entity_poly.entity_id
_entity_poly.type
_entity_poly.pdbx_seq_one_letter_code
_entity_poly.pdbx_strand_id
1 'polypeptide(L)'
;MTRLLFQTACLVTLLACFAGSARAAQAADTPPTVFDGAYQGLLVGGMAGVATGYLFARRGGWNSSEDWKPLVYGAGIGALGGAAIGLTLGIVDLSQRKPGRNGYVMRDGLYGAGLGAVLGGIAGSLAAISSKKGEHILLGGSIGILSGTCLGMGVGFVEGYRKYSAQISAVEQADGTVAFLPAVAGRF
;
A
#
# COMPACT_ATOMS: atom_id res chain seq x y z
N MET A 1 -30.62 1.11 10.92
CA MET A 1 -29.70 0.20 11.60
C MET A 1 -28.53 -0.25 10.71
N THR A 2 -28.75 -0.62 9.44
CA THR A 2 -27.73 -1.04 8.47
C THR A 2 -26.63 -0.02 8.17
N ARG A 3 -26.93 1.29 8.17
CA ARG A 3 -25.93 2.35 7.92
C ARG A 3 -24.88 2.46 9.04
N LEU A 4 -25.30 2.29 10.30
CA LEU A 4 -24.38 2.36 11.45
C LEU A 4 -23.44 1.16 11.49
N LEU A 5 -23.96 -0.04 11.18
CA LEU A 5 -23.17 -1.27 11.11
C LEU A 5 -22.12 -1.21 9.97
N PHE A 6 -22.49 -0.62 8.83
CA PHE A 6 -21.56 -0.44 7.73
C PHE A 6 -20.45 0.57 8.05
N GLN A 7 -20.80 1.68 8.72
CA GLN A 7 -19.82 2.68 9.14
C GLN A 7 -18.85 2.13 10.20
N THR A 8 -19.37 1.36 11.16
CA THR A 8 -18.50 0.69 12.16
C THR A 8 -17.63 -0.37 11.53
N ALA A 9 -18.13 -1.16 10.59
CA ALA A 9 -17.32 -2.15 9.87
C ALA A 9 -16.19 -1.49 9.07
N CYS A 10 -16.47 -0.40 8.34
CA CYS A 10 -15.44 0.37 7.63
C CYS A 10 -14.40 0.96 8.60
N LEU A 11 -14.82 1.49 9.74
CA LEU A 11 -13.91 2.04 10.74
C LEU A 11 -13.01 0.97 11.36
N VAL A 12 -13.59 -0.19 11.69
CA VAL A 12 -12.85 -1.33 12.25
C VAL A 12 -11.86 -1.88 11.22
N THR A 13 -12.24 -1.98 9.95
CA THR A 13 -11.35 -2.41 8.87
C THR A 13 -10.20 -1.41 8.67
N LEU A 14 -10.48 -0.11 8.70
CA LEU A 14 -9.47 0.95 8.66
C LEU A 14 -8.52 0.86 9.85
N LEU A 15 -9.02 0.68 11.06
CA LEU A 15 -8.20 0.54 12.27
C LEU A 15 -7.38 -0.75 12.26
N ALA A 16 -7.91 -1.86 11.75
CA ALA A 16 -7.17 -3.12 11.59
C ALA A 16 -6.04 -2.98 10.55
N CYS A 17 -6.29 -2.27 9.44
CA CYS A 17 -5.24 -1.94 8.47
C CYS A 17 -4.15 -1.04 9.08
N PHE A 18 -4.53 -0.08 9.93
CA PHE A 18 -3.58 0.79 10.64
C PHE A 18 -2.74 0.01 11.66
N ALA A 19 -3.36 -0.89 12.43
CA ALA A 19 -2.64 -1.74 13.39
C ALA A 19 -1.69 -2.72 12.69
N GLY A 20 -2.08 -3.23 11.52
CA GLY A 20 -1.23 -4.07 10.67
C GLY A 20 -0.01 -3.30 10.14
N SER A 21 -0.20 -2.05 9.72
CA SER A 21 0.89 -1.20 9.24
C SER A 21 1.88 -0.79 10.35
N ALA A 22 1.39 -0.54 11.57
CA ALA A 22 2.25 -0.24 12.71
C ALA A 22 3.15 -1.43 13.13
N ARG A 23 2.64 -2.68 13.03
CA ARG A 23 3.45 -3.89 13.24
C ARG A 23 4.49 -4.12 12.14
N ALA A 24 4.16 -3.80 10.90
CA ALA A 24 5.12 -3.88 9.80
C ALA A 24 6.25 -2.87 9.95
N ALA A 25 6.02 -1.71 10.59
CA ALA A 25 7.06 -0.72 10.88
C ALA A 25 8.10 -1.23 11.88
N GLN A 26 7.72 -2.07 12.85
CA GLN A 26 8.63 -2.67 13.82
C GLN A 26 9.51 -3.79 13.23
N ALA A 27 9.11 -4.40 12.11
CA ALA A 27 9.88 -5.41 11.39
C ALA A 27 10.87 -4.80 10.37
N ALA A 28 11.17 -3.50 10.49
CA ALA A 28 11.92 -2.73 9.47
C ALA A 28 13.38 -3.17 9.27
N ASP A 29 13.95 -3.99 10.14
CA ASP A 29 15.36 -4.41 10.07
C ASP A 29 15.58 -5.72 9.28
N THR A 30 14.51 -6.47 8.98
CA THR A 30 14.62 -7.69 8.17
C THR A 30 14.20 -7.41 6.73
N PRO A 31 14.98 -7.86 5.74
CA PRO A 31 14.59 -7.71 4.34
C PRO A 31 13.26 -8.44 4.11
N PRO A 32 12.27 -7.79 3.44
CA PRO A 32 10.97 -8.40 3.19
C PRO A 32 11.13 -9.68 2.35
N THR A 33 10.44 -10.72 2.78
CA THR A 33 10.41 -12.01 2.08
C THR A 33 9.43 -11.97 0.90
N VAL A 34 9.48 -13.00 0.03
CA VAL A 34 8.53 -13.16 -1.08
C VAL A 34 7.09 -13.22 -0.57
N PHE A 35 6.87 -13.89 0.57
CA PHE A 35 5.54 -13.99 1.19
C PHE A 35 5.06 -12.65 1.77
N ASP A 36 5.97 -11.86 2.33
CA ASP A 36 5.64 -10.51 2.79
C ASP A 36 5.20 -9.63 1.63
N GLY A 37 5.88 -9.73 0.48
CA GLY A 37 5.50 -9.05 -0.76
C GLY A 37 4.11 -9.44 -1.24
N ALA A 38 3.80 -10.73 -1.25
CA ALA A 38 2.48 -11.24 -1.64
C ALA A 38 1.38 -10.76 -0.68
N TYR A 39 1.61 -10.84 0.63
CA TYR A 39 0.66 -10.40 1.66
C TYR A 39 0.41 -8.89 1.60
N GLN A 40 1.47 -8.09 1.52
CA GLN A 40 1.36 -6.64 1.39
C GLN A 40 0.68 -6.26 0.07
N GLY A 41 1.02 -6.95 -1.02
CA GLY A 41 0.36 -6.78 -2.32
C GLY A 41 -1.14 -7.07 -2.26
N LEU A 42 -1.55 -8.13 -1.56
CA LEU A 42 -2.96 -8.46 -1.33
C LEU A 42 -3.70 -7.32 -0.62
N LEU A 43 -3.09 -6.76 0.43
CA LEU A 43 -3.70 -5.65 1.18
C LEU A 43 -3.77 -4.37 0.35
N VAL A 44 -2.67 -3.97 -0.29
CA VAL A 44 -2.62 -2.77 -1.15
C VAL A 44 -3.60 -2.89 -2.30
N GLY A 45 -3.59 -4.04 -2.99
CA GLY A 45 -4.49 -4.31 -4.09
C GLY A 45 -5.95 -4.35 -3.66
N GLY A 46 -6.25 -4.95 -2.51
CA GLY A 46 -7.60 -4.97 -1.94
C GLY A 46 -8.11 -3.56 -1.63
N MET A 47 -7.32 -2.73 -0.97
CA MET A 47 -7.68 -1.33 -0.67
C MET A 47 -7.89 -0.51 -1.95
N ALA A 48 -6.95 -0.58 -2.88
CA ALA A 48 -7.05 0.11 -4.18
C ALA A 48 -8.26 -0.40 -4.99
N GLY A 49 -8.54 -1.70 -4.92
CA GLY A 49 -9.68 -2.33 -5.57
C GLY A 49 -11.02 -1.85 -5.00
N VAL A 50 -11.16 -1.76 -3.66
CA VAL A 50 -12.35 -1.17 -3.03
C VAL A 50 -12.53 0.27 -3.47
N ALA A 51 -11.47 1.08 -3.43
CA ALA A 51 -11.51 2.47 -3.83
C ALA A 51 -11.94 2.63 -5.30
N THR A 52 -11.40 1.82 -6.18
CA THR A 52 -11.75 1.80 -7.60
C THR A 52 -13.19 1.33 -7.81
N GLY A 53 -13.61 0.26 -7.14
CA GLY A 53 -14.97 -0.25 -7.18
C GLY A 53 -16.00 0.81 -6.76
N TYR A 54 -15.69 1.58 -5.70
CA TYR A 54 -16.52 2.71 -5.29
C TYR A 54 -16.64 3.79 -6.37
N LEU A 55 -15.54 4.18 -6.99
CA LEU A 55 -15.54 5.20 -8.05
C LEU A 55 -16.35 4.75 -9.27
N PHE A 56 -16.29 3.45 -9.62
CA PHE A 56 -17.11 2.89 -10.69
C PHE A 56 -18.59 2.85 -10.32
N ALA A 57 -18.94 2.40 -9.12
CA ALA A 57 -20.32 2.38 -8.63
C ALA A 57 -20.94 3.77 -8.68
N ARG A 58 -20.19 4.79 -8.25
CA ARG A 58 -20.64 6.18 -8.24
C ARG A 58 -20.96 6.71 -9.64
N ARG A 59 -20.22 6.32 -10.67
CA ARG A 59 -20.49 6.72 -12.06
C ARG A 59 -21.81 6.17 -12.59
N GLY A 60 -22.24 5.00 -12.12
CA GLY A 60 -23.49 4.34 -12.49
C GLY A 60 -24.74 4.90 -11.80
N GLY A 61 -24.59 5.88 -10.91
CA GLY A 61 -25.69 6.40 -10.09
C GLY A 61 -25.92 5.51 -8.86
N TRP A 62 -25.11 5.69 -7.84
CA TRP A 62 -25.15 4.91 -6.60
C TRP A 62 -26.55 4.87 -5.96
N ASN A 63 -27.17 3.70 -5.96
CA ASN A 63 -28.36 3.41 -5.18
C ASN A 63 -27.96 2.50 -4.00
N SER A 64 -28.00 3.02 -2.79
CA SER A 64 -27.33 2.54 -1.60
C SER A 64 -27.72 1.14 -1.08
N SER A 65 -28.71 0.47 -1.67
CA SER A 65 -29.16 -0.84 -1.20
C SER A 65 -28.61 -2.04 -1.99
N GLU A 66 -28.17 -1.83 -3.23
CA GLU A 66 -27.69 -2.95 -4.08
C GLU A 66 -26.26 -2.78 -4.61
N ASP A 67 -25.66 -1.60 -4.46
CA ASP A 67 -24.41 -1.23 -5.14
C ASP A 67 -23.13 -1.54 -4.36
N TRP A 68 -23.20 -2.38 -3.34
CA TRP A 68 -22.01 -2.88 -2.65
C TRP A 68 -21.22 -3.90 -3.50
N LYS A 69 -21.86 -4.52 -4.50
CA LYS A 69 -21.24 -5.52 -5.37
C LYS A 69 -19.95 -5.03 -6.05
N PRO A 70 -19.91 -3.83 -6.68
CA PRO A 70 -18.67 -3.33 -7.29
C PRO A 70 -17.52 -3.16 -6.30
N LEU A 71 -17.82 -2.84 -5.03
CA LEU A 71 -16.80 -2.73 -3.98
C LEU A 71 -16.19 -4.10 -3.67
N VAL A 72 -17.02 -5.13 -3.52
CA VAL A 72 -16.56 -6.49 -3.22
C VAL A 72 -15.81 -7.09 -4.40
N TYR A 73 -16.32 -6.91 -5.62
CA TYR A 73 -15.61 -7.35 -6.82
C TYR A 73 -14.28 -6.60 -6.97
N GLY A 74 -14.28 -5.28 -6.76
CA GLY A 74 -13.06 -4.46 -6.76
C GLY A 74 -12.07 -4.95 -5.72
N ALA A 75 -12.53 -5.20 -4.48
CA ALA A 75 -11.69 -5.74 -3.41
C ALA A 75 -11.07 -7.10 -3.79
N GLY A 76 -11.90 -8.04 -4.27
CA GLY A 76 -11.46 -9.39 -4.62
C GLY A 76 -10.46 -9.39 -5.78
N ILE A 77 -10.79 -8.73 -6.89
CA ILE A 77 -9.92 -8.62 -8.07
C ILE A 77 -8.64 -7.88 -7.70
N GLY A 78 -8.77 -6.77 -6.95
CA GLY A 78 -7.63 -5.98 -6.49
C GLY A 78 -6.70 -6.78 -5.57
N ALA A 79 -7.26 -7.52 -4.61
CA ALA A 79 -6.48 -8.36 -3.69
C ALA A 79 -5.71 -9.45 -4.42
N LEU A 80 -6.37 -10.18 -5.33
CA LEU A 80 -5.72 -11.23 -6.14
C LEU A 80 -4.64 -10.65 -7.05
N GLY A 81 -4.96 -9.55 -7.76
CA GLY A 81 -3.99 -8.86 -8.62
C GLY A 81 -2.81 -8.32 -7.83
N GLY A 82 -3.06 -7.69 -6.69
CA GLY A 82 -2.02 -7.18 -5.81
C GLY A 82 -1.13 -8.28 -5.24
N ALA A 83 -1.72 -9.40 -4.81
CA ALA A 83 -0.96 -10.56 -4.34
C ALA A 83 -0.07 -11.15 -5.46
N ALA A 84 -0.60 -11.27 -6.68
CA ALA A 84 0.16 -11.75 -7.83
C ALA A 84 1.33 -10.82 -8.17
N ILE A 85 1.12 -9.51 -8.16
CA ILE A 85 2.18 -8.51 -8.37
C ILE A 85 3.22 -8.61 -7.26
N GLY A 86 2.80 -8.63 -5.99
CA GLY A 86 3.71 -8.72 -4.84
C GLY A 86 4.55 -9.99 -4.86
N LEU A 87 3.93 -11.14 -5.20
CA LEU A 87 4.63 -12.40 -5.38
C LEU A 87 5.67 -12.31 -6.52
N THR A 88 5.27 -11.77 -7.66
CA THR A 88 6.16 -11.63 -8.83
C THR A 88 7.36 -10.76 -8.49
N LEU A 89 7.16 -9.63 -7.83
CA LEU A 89 8.24 -8.75 -7.38
C LEU A 89 9.19 -9.46 -6.42
N GLY A 90 8.65 -10.26 -5.49
CA GLY A 90 9.45 -11.06 -4.57
C GLY A 90 10.29 -12.14 -5.28
N ILE A 91 9.72 -12.82 -6.29
CA ILE A 91 10.43 -13.80 -7.11
C ILE A 91 11.54 -13.13 -7.94
N VAL A 92 11.26 -11.95 -8.51
CA VAL A 92 12.26 -11.17 -9.26
C VAL A 92 13.44 -10.79 -8.35
N ASP A 93 13.17 -10.34 -7.12
CA ASP A 93 14.21 -10.04 -6.15
C ASP A 93 15.09 -11.25 -5.85
N LEU A 94 14.46 -12.41 -5.66
CA LEU A 94 15.16 -13.66 -5.40
C LEU A 94 16.03 -14.07 -6.59
N SER A 95 15.49 -13.99 -7.82
CA SER A 95 16.19 -14.36 -9.05
C SER A 95 17.39 -13.46 -9.35
N GLN A 96 17.27 -12.17 -9.00
CA GLN A 96 18.34 -11.18 -9.18
C GLN A 96 19.34 -11.14 -8.01
N ARG A 97 19.20 -12.01 -7.01
CA ARG A 97 19.99 -12.00 -5.78
C ARG A 97 19.95 -10.63 -5.06
N LYS A 98 18.79 -9.96 -5.12
CA LYS A 98 18.55 -8.63 -4.52
C LYS A 98 17.41 -8.71 -3.51
N PRO A 99 17.59 -9.47 -2.42
CA PRO A 99 16.48 -9.78 -1.51
C PRO A 99 15.86 -8.49 -0.94
N GLY A 100 14.55 -8.40 -1.12
CA GLY A 100 13.73 -7.36 -0.51
C GLY A 100 13.73 -6.00 -1.21
N ARG A 101 14.44 -5.80 -2.32
CA ARG A 101 14.47 -4.52 -3.04
C ARG A 101 13.08 -4.04 -3.44
N ASN A 102 12.32 -4.89 -4.11
CA ASN A 102 10.97 -4.56 -4.58
C ASN A 102 9.91 -4.75 -3.48
N GLY A 103 10.24 -5.46 -2.41
CA GLY A 103 9.38 -5.59 -1.23
C GLY A 103 9.05 -4.25 -0.58
N TYR A 104 9.99 -3.30 -0.61
CA TYR A 104 9.74 -1.93 -0.13
C TYR A 104 8.63 -1.23 -0.91
N VAL A 105 8.47 -1.52 -2.19
CA VAL A 105 7.41 -0.93 -3.04
C VAL A 105 6.03 -1.28 -2.49
N MET A 106 5.80 -2.54 -2.15
CA MET A 106 4.51 -2.98 -1.61
C MET A 106 4.29 -2.46 -0.18
N ARG A 107 5.33 -2.47 0.65
CA ARG A 107 5.28 -1.96 2.02
C ARG A 107 4.91 -0.48 2.05
N ASP A 108 5.63 0.33 1.30
CA ASP A 108 5.43 1.78 1.30
C ASP A 108 4.16 2.16 0.53
N GLY A 109 3.75 1.35 -0.46
CA GLY A 109 2.44 1.43 -1.08
C GLY A 109 1.30 1.25 -0.07
N LEU A 110 1.45 0.31 0.87
CA LEU A 110 0.47 0.08 1.95
C LEU A 110 0.42 1.27 2.92
N TYR A 111 1.57 1.81 3.33
CA TYR A 111 1.62 3.02 4.16
C TYR A 111 0.99 4.22 3.44
N GLY A 112 1.33 4.40 2.16
CA GLY A 112 0.74 5.44 1.34
C GLY A 112 -0.77 5.31 1.23
N ALA A 113 -1.29 4.10 1.01
CA ALA A 113 -2.73 3.82 0.97
C ALA A 113 -3.42 4.21 2.30
N GLY A 114 -2.83 3.81 3.43
CA GLY A 114 -3.36 4.11 4.77
C GLY A 114 -3.38 5.62 5.06
N LEU A 115 -2.25 6.30 4.85
CA LEU A 115 -2.16 7.75 5.03
C LEU A 115 -3.10 8.49 4.08
N GLY A 116 -3.16 8.06 2.81
CA GLY A 116 -4.06 8.62 1.82
C GLY A 116 -5.53 8.44 2.21
N ALA A 117 -5.92 7.29 2.76
CA ALA A 117 -7.27 7.04 3.25
C ALA A 117 -7.66 8.03 4.35
N VAL A 118 -6.76 8.28 5.30
CA VAL A 118 -7.00 9.21 6.42
C VAL A 118 -7.11 10.64 5.92
N LEU A 119 -6.12 11.12 5.17
CA LEU A 119 -6.10 12.49 4.67
C LEU A 119 -7.26 12.74 3.69
N GLY A 120 -7.52 11.80 2.80
CA GLY A 120 -8.66 11.86 1.89
C GLY A 120 -10.00 11.79 2.61
N GLY A 121 -10.11 10.97 3.65
CA GLY A 121 -11.28 10.90 4.52
C GLY A 121 -11.56 12.20 5.26
N ILE A 122 -10.52 12.84 5.80
CA ILE A 122 -10.63 14.16 6.45
C ILE A 122 -11.09 15.21 5.45
N ALA A 123 -10.43 15.30 4.29
CA ALA A 123 -10.81 16.25 3.24
C ALA A 123 -12.25 16.00 2.74
N GLY A 124 -12.61 14.73 2.55
CA GLY A 124 -13.97 14.34 2.19
C GLY A 124 -15.00 14.68 3.26
N SER A 125 -14.63 14.58 4.54
CA SER A 125 -15.50 14.97 5.66
C SER A 125 -15.78 16.47 5.67
N LEU A 126 -14.76 17.30 5.45
CA LEU A 126 -14.93 18.75 5.31
C LEU A 126 -15.83 19.10 4.13
N ALA A 127 -15.64 18.45 2.99
CA ALA A 127 -16.50 18.61 1.82
C ALA A 127 -17.94 18.14 2.09
N ALA A 128 -18.12 17.06 2.86
CA ALA A 128 -19.43 16.55 3.24
C ALA A 128 -20.20 17.52 4.14
N ILE A 129 -19.52 18.17 5.08
CA ILE A 129 -20.12 19.21 5.96
C ILE A 129 -20.60 20.39 5.11
N SER A 130 -19.76 20.86 4.18
CA SER A 130 -20.09 21.98 3.30
C SER A 130 -21.26 21.69 2.35
N SER A 131 -21.27 20.49 1.75
CA SER A 131 -22.26 20.09 0.73
C SER A 131 -23.50 19.39 1.30
N LYS A 132 -23.49 19.04 2.60
CA LYS A 132 -24.50 18.20 3.27
C LYS A 132 -24.69 16.81 2.63
N LYS A 133 -23.67 16.31 1.92
CA LYS A 133 -23.70 15.02 1.23
C LYS A 133 -22.60 14.10 1.77
N GLY A 134 -23.00 13.07 2.53
CA GLY A 134 -22.06 12.11 3.14
C GLY A 134 -21.22 11.30 2.15
N GLU A 135 -21.60 11.25 0.88
CA GLU A 135 -20.85 10.57 -0.18
C GLU A 135 -19.44 11.14 -0.42
N HIS A 136 -19.21 12.40 -0.06
CA HIS A 136 -17.90 13.04 -0.19
C HIS A 136 -16.83 12.41 0.70
N ILE A 137 -17.21 11.82 1.83
CA ILE A 137 -16.28 11.11 2.72
C ILE A 137 -15.67 9.90 2.00
N LEU A 138 -16.53 9.09 1.40
CA LEU A 138 -16.10 7.90 0.65
C LEU A 138 -15.33 8.29 -0.61
N LEU A 139 -15.72 9.35 -1.28
CA LEU A 139 -15.02 9.87 -2.44
C LEU A 139 -13.61 10.34 -2.07
N GLY A 140 -13.50 11.17 -1.03
CA GLY A 140 -12.21 11.64 -0.54
C GLY A 140 -11.30 10.49 -0.09
N GLY A 141 -11.85 9.55 0.68
CA GLY A 141 -11.13 8.33 1.09
C GLY A 141 -10.63 7.50 -0.09
N SER A 142 -11.47 7.27 -1.10
CA SER A 142 -11.11 6.49 -2.28
C SER A 142 -10.02 7.17 -3.13
N ILE A 143 -10.13 8.46 -3.37
CA ILE A 143 -9.11 9.24 -4.07
C ILE A 143 -7.81 9.24 -3.26
N GLY A 144 -7.92 9.42 -1.94
CA GLY A 144 -6.78 9.39 -1.03
C GLY A 144 -6.05 8.03 -1.05
N ILE A 145 -6.77 6.92 -0.99
CA ILE A 145 -6.18 5.57 -1.09
C ILE A 145 -5.40 5.42 -2.39
N LEU A 146 -5.99 5.76 -3.53
CA LEU A 146 -5.34 5.58 -4.83
C LEU A 146 -4.10 6.46 -4.97
N SER A 147 -4.22 7.76 -4.67
CA SER A 147 -3.09 8.69 -4.75
C SER A 147 -1.99 8.35 -3.75
N GLY A 148 -2.35 8.02 -2.52
CA GLY A 148 -1.42 7.60 -1.48
C GLY A 148 -0.69 6.31 -1.84
N THR A 149 -1.40 5.32 -2.41
CA THR A 149 -0.79 4.08 -2.91
C THR A 149 0.28 4.38 -3.97
N CYS A 150 -0.05 5.19 -4.97
CA CYS A 150 0.88 5.54 -6.03
C CYS A 150 2.12 6.26 -5.49
N LEU A 151 1.94 7.24 -4.60
CA LEU A 151 3.04 7.97 -3.98
C LEU A 151 3.89 7.04 -3.10
N GLY A 152 3.26 6.21 -2.28
CA GLY A 152 3.94 5.25 -1.42
C GLY A 152 4.77 4.25 -2.22
N MET A 153 4.22 3.69 -3.30
CA MET A 153 4.98 2.80 -4.19
C MET A 153 6.19 3.51 -4.82
N GLY A 154 6.04 4.77 -5.21
CA GLY A 154 7.14 5.58 -5.73
C GLY A 154 8.26 5.77 -4.69
N VAL A 155 7.91 6.09 -3.45
CA VAL A 155 8.87 6.21 -2.35
C VAL A 155 9.54 4.88 -2.06
N GLY A 156 8.78 3.78 -1.98
CA GLY A 156 9.30 2.43 -1.75
C GLY A 156 10.27 1.97 -2.84
N PHE A 157 10.02 2.35 -4.09
CA PHE A 157 10.95 2.09 -5.18
C PHE A 157 12.30 2.79 -4.97
N VAL A 158 12.27 4.06 -4.60
CA VAL A 158 13.48 4.85 -4.33
C VAL A 158 14.21 4.33 -3.09
N GLU A 159 13.47 3.99 -2.02
CA GLU A 159 14.06 3.44 -0.80
C GLU A 159 14.73 2.09 -1.05
N GLY A 160 14.04 1.17 -1.74
CA GLY A 160 14.59 -0.13 -2.11
C GLY A 160 15.86 0.01 -2.95
N TYR A 161 15.88 0.94 -3.88
CA TYR A 161 17.07 1.20 -4.69
C TYR A 161 18.25 1.73 -3.85
N ARG A 162 18.01 2.69 -2.97
CA ARG A 162 19.04 3.28 -2.08
C ARG A 162 19.62 2.25 -1.12
N LYS A 163 18.76 1.48 -0.44
CA LYS A 163 19.20 0.45 0.52
C LYS A 163 20.00 -0.64 -0.18
N TYR A 164 19.57 -1.04 -1.37
CA TYR A 164 20.30 -2.02 -2.15
C TYR A 164 21.67 -1.49 -2.59
N SER A 165 21.77 -0.27 -3.08
CA SER A 165 23.05 0.35 -3.48
C SER A 165 24.02 0.49 -2.32
N ALA A 166 23.53 0.74 -1.11
CA ALA A 166 24.36 0.79 0.10
C ALA A 166 24.92 -0.59 0.50
N GLN A 167 24.18 -1.67 0.22
CA GLN A 167 24.63 -3.05 0.54
C GLN A 167 25.70 -3.57 -0.43
N ILE A 168 25.76 -3.08 -1.66
CA ILE A 168 26.74 -3.51 -2.69
C ILE A 168 28.16 -2.98 -2.41
N SER A 169 28.34 -2.10 -1.45
CA SER A 169 29.65 -1.57 -1.10
C SER A 169 30.57 -2.57 -0.36
N ALA A 170 30.13 -3.79 -0.11
CA ALA A 170 30.98 -4.90 0.28
C ALA A 170 31.70 -5.43 -0.98
N VAL A 171 32.86 -4.89 -1.28
CA VAL A 171 33.71 -5.36 -2.40
C VAL A 171 34.52 -6.53 -1.89
N GLU A 172 34.36 -7.69 -2.55
CA GLU A 172 35.25 -8.82 -2.40
C GLU A 172 36.62 -8.44 -2.99
N GLN A 173 37.60 -8.26 -2.13
CA GLN A 173 39.00 -8.02 -2.58
C GLN A 173 39.55 -9.28 -3.23
N ALA A 174 40.46 -9.11 -4.18
CA ALA A 174 41.05 -10.21 -4.98
C ALA A 174 41.80 -11.24 -4.16
N ASP A 175 41.99 -11.02 -2.87
CA ASP A 175 42.61 -11.95 -1.89
C ASP A 175 41.57 -12.77 -1.09
N GLY A 176 40.30 -12.69 -1.44
CA GLY A 176 39.22 -13.39 -0.77
C GLY A 176 38.78 -12.75 0.56
N THR A 177 39.36 -11.62 0.96
CA THR A 177 38.88 -10.85 2.11
C THR A 177 37.74 -9.93 1.73
N VAL A 178 36.63 -9.98 2.48
CA VAL A 178 35.51 -9.05 2.30
C VAL A 178 35.86 -7.76 3.04
N ALA A 179 36.32 -6.76 2.31
CA ALA A 179 36.46 -5.42 2.85
C ALA A 179 35.09 -4.72 2.82
N PHE A 180 34.53 -4.47 4.01
CA PHE A 180 33.43 -3.53 4.15
C PHE A 180 33.99 -2.12 3.94
N LEU A 181 34.01 -1.66 2.70
CA LEU A 181 34.20 -0.25 2.47
C LEU A 181 32.94 0.46 3.01
N PRO A 182 33.08 1.35 4.03
CA PRO A 182 31.94 2.16 4.41
C PRO A 182 31.53 2.92 3.15
N ALA A 183 30.31 2.66 2.67
CA ALA A 183 29.75 3.45 1.60
C ALA A 183 29.79 4.88 2.09
N VAL A 184 30.70 5.65 1.54
CA VAL A 184 30.70 7.11 1.76
C VAL A 184 29.39 7.54 1.13
N ALA A 185 28.37 7.69 1.98
CA ALA A 185 27.14 8.33 1.61
C ALA A 185 27.54 9.76 1.24
N GLY A 186 27.84 9.98 -0.03
CA GLY A 186 28.05 11.29 -0.57
C GLY A 186 26.78 12.07 -0.27
N ARG A 187 26.84 12.91 0.74
CA ARG A 187 25.89 14.01 0.91
C ARG A 187 26.17 14.95 -0.26
N PHE A 188 25.29 14.94 -1.22
CA PHE A 188 25.12 16.03 -2.17
C PHE A 188 23.68 16.55 -2.00
#